data_8fec1be5c0bdb2a6e8b49a2868c45216
#
_entry.id   8fec1be5c0bdb2a6e8b49a2868c45216
#
_cell.length_a   1.000
_cell.length_b   1.000
_cell.length_c   1.000
_cell.angle_alpha   90.00
_cell.angle_beta   90.00
_cell.angle_gamma   90.00
#
_symmetry.space_group_name_H-M   'P 1'
#
loop_
_entity.id
_entity.type
_entity.pdbx_description
1 polymer ?
#
loop_
_entity_poly.entity_id
_entity_poly.type
_entity_poly.pdbx_seq_one_letter_code
_entity_poly.pdbx_strand_id
1 'polypeptide(L)'
;NLNTAVFGEQLIYLNDQISITPGFRLEYIKTESQGYSKRINLDAAGNVILNETDYYDETRERSFVLLGLGTSYKPNNFLEFYGNLSQNYRSVTFADISIINPAFVINPNITDEKGATMDVGARGVFKNYISYDISIFSLLYNDRIGFLQKVFPDGNVRSERGNIGKARIFGFESLLDFNLNEIFNFNNKLKSNVFFNTSLIDSKYTESQANGIVGNRVEFVPRVNFKTGFKFSYKDFTANLQYSYLSDQFTDAT
;
A
#
# COMPACT_ATOMS: atom_id res chain seq x y z
N ASN A 1 20.19 -7.96 -10.63
CA ASN A 1 18.72 -8.00 -10.70
C ASN A 1 18.26 -7.65 -12.10
N LEU A 2 17.35 -8.44 -12.67
CA LEU A 2 16.71 -8.19 -13.95
C LEU A 2 15.20 -8.20 -13.74
N ASN A 3 14.51 -7.20 -14.26
CA ASN A 3 13.05 -7.17 -14.32
C ASN A 3 12.65 -6.83 -15.76
N THR A 4 11.88 -7.70 -16.39
CA THR A 4 11.33 -7.51 -17.74
C THR A 4 9.84 -7.68 -17.68
N ALA A 5 9.10 -6.73 -18.23
CA ALA A 5 7.64 -6.79 -18.26
C ALA A 5 7.10 -6.39 -19.62
N VAL A 6 6.02 -7.08 -20.03
CA VAL A 6 5.17 -6.70 -21.16
C VAL A 6 3.76 -6.49 -20.62
N PHE A 7 3.15 -5.37 -20.95
CA PHE A 7 1.80 -5.05 -20.51
C PHE A 7 0.99 -4.45 -21.64
N GLY A 8 -0.32 -4.55 -21.50
CA GLY A 8 -1.26 -3.95 -22.42
C GLY A 8 -2.62 -3.74 -21.75
N GLU A 9 -3.30 -2.72 -22.20
CA GLU A 9 -4.69 -2.46 -21.83
C GLU A 9 -5.46 -2.00 -23.05
N GLN A 10 -6.76 -2.25 -23.06
CA GLN A 10 -7.66 -1.86 -24.14
C GLN A 10 -8.89 -1.18 -23.58
N LEU A 11 -9.08 0.09 -23.91
CA LEU A 11 -10.32 0.80 -23.61
C LEU A 11 -11.38 0.44 -24.66
N ILE A 12 -12.50 -0.14 -24.21
CA ILE A 12 -13.62 -0.58 -25.02
C ILE A 12 -14.86 0.20 -24.62
N TYR A 13 -15.43 0.96 -25.53
CA TYR A 13 -16.71 1.63 -25.33
C TYR A 13 -17.84 0.67 -25.72
N LEU A 14 -18.68 0.30 -24.76
CA LEU A 14 -19.88 -0.50 -25.01
C LEU A 14 -21.01 0.39 -25.58
N ASN A 15 -21.04 1.64 -25.14
CA ASN A 15 -21.86 2.73 -25.65
C ASN A 15 -21.27 4.07 -25.17
N ASP A 16 -21.98 5.19 -25.42
CA ASP A 16 -21.52 6.56 -25.05
C ASP A 16 -21.35 6.76 -23.54
N GLN A 17 -21.95 5.91 -22.72
CA GLN A 17 -21.94 6.05 -21.26
C GLN A 17 -21.09 4.99 -20.54
N ILE A 18 -20.90 3.83 -21.15
CA ILE A 18 -20.26 2.67 -20.50
C ILE A 18 -19.00 2.29 -21.25
N SER A 19 -17.92 2.18 -20.51
CA SER A 19 -16.65 1.63 -20.98
C SER A 19 -16.09 0.58 -20.03
N ILE A 20 -15.34 -0.35 -20.60
CA ILE A 20 -14.55 -1.36 -19.86
C ILE A 20 -13.11 -1.31 -20.34
N THR A 21 -12.20 -1.57 -19.42
CA THR A 21 -10.75 -1.54 -19.70
C THR A 21 -10.10 -2.81 -19.14
N PRO A 22 -10.14 -3.94 -19.89
CA PRO A 22 -9.33 -5.11 -19.54
C PRO A 22 -7.84 -4.79 -19.75
N GLY A 23 -7.02 -5.31 -18.86
CA GLY A 23 -5.58 -5.16 -18.91
C GLY A 23 -4.85 -6.41 -18.43
N PHE A 24 -3.62 -6.57 -18.87
CA PHE A 24 -2.72 -7.62 -18.41
C PHE A 24 -1.28 -7.13 -18.30
N ARG A 25 -0.51 -7.80 -17.44
CA ARG A 25 0.93 -7.63 -17.29
C ARG A 25 1.59 -9.00 -17.16
N LEU A 26 2.50 -9.31 -18.06
CA LEU A 26 3.40 -10.45 -17.99
C LEU A 26 4.72 -9.95 -17.41
N GLU A 27 5.22 -10.61 -16.39
CA GLU A 27 6.44 -10.17 -15.72
C GLU A 27 7.38 -11.33 -15.46
N TYR A 28 8.67 -11.09 -15.72
CA TYR A 28 9.78 -11.95 -15.34
C TYR A 28 10.72 -11.16 -14.45
N ILE A 29 11.00 -11.70 -13.26
CA ILE A 29 11.93 -11.11 -12.29
C ILE A 29 13.01 -12.13 -11.98
N LYS A 30 14.27 -11.73 -12.15
CA LYS A 30 15.43 -12.45 -11.67
C LYS A 30 16.15 -11.60 -10.61
N THR A 31 16.24 -12.12 -9.40
CA THR A 31 16.95 -11.50 -8.30
C THR A 31 18.15 -12.37 -7.95
N GLU A 32 19.33 -11.80 -7.96
CA GLU A 32 20.59 -12.44 -7.58
C GLU A 32 21.18 -11.69 -6.39
N SER A 33 21.58 -12.44 -5.37
CA SER A 33 22.21 -11.90 -4.17
C SER A 33 23.41 -12.79 -3.83
N GLN A 34 24.60 -12.24 -3.90
CA GLN A 34 25.86 -12.93 -3.55
C GLN A 34 26.66 -12.05 -2.60
N GLY A 35 27.16 -12.68 -1.54
CA GLY A 35 27.97 -11.96 -0.57
C GLY A 35 28.30 -12.78 0.66
N TYR A 36 28.70 -12.08 1.70
CA TYR A 36 28.87 -12.66 3.02
C TYR A 36 28.43 -11.71 4.12
N SER A 37 27.95 -12.24 5.23
CA SER A 37 27.79 -11.52 6.48
C SER A 37 28.82 -11.98 7.48
N LYS A 38 29.40 -11.05 8.24
CA LYS A 38 30.38 -11.36 9.27
C LYS A 38 29.86 -10.91 10.63
N ARG A 39 29.79 -11.86 11.56
CA ARG A 39 29.39 -11.62 12.94
C ARG A 39 30.60 -11.72 13.84
N ILE A 40 30.94 -10.62 14.50
CA ILE A 40 32.07 -10.56 15.45
C ILE A 40 31.49 -10.09 16.79
N ASN A 41 31.61 -10.91 17.85
CA ASN A 41 31.31 -10.50 19.20
C ASN A 41 32.62 -10.41 20.00
N LEU A 42 32.72 -9.36 20.81
CA LEU A 42 33.85 -9.14 21.69
C LEU A 42 33.40 -9.33 23.13
N ASP A 43 34.33 -9.82 24.00
CA ASP A 43 34.14 -9.78 25.44
C ASP A 43 34.37 -8.36 25.99
N ALA A 44 34.18 -8.18 27.31
CA ALA A 44 34.41 -6.89 27.98
C ALA A 44 35.87 -6.41 27.95
N ALA A 45 36.82 -7.29 27.65
CA ALA A 45 38.26 -7.00 27.53
C ALA A 45 38.66 -6.73 26.07
N GLY A 46 37.70 -6.82 25.10
CA GLY A 46 37.96 -6.62 23.68
C GLY A 46 38.45 -7.83 22.92
N ASN A 47 38.45 -9.04 23.54
CA ASN A 47 38.83 -10.24 22.84
C ASN A 47 37.67 -10.76 22.00
N VAL A 48 37.97 -11.31 20.83
CA VAL A 48 36.99 -11.91 19.94
C VAL A 48 36.51 -13.24 20.53
N ILE A 49 35.23 -13.32 20.93
CA ILE A 49 34.59 -14.54 21.44
C ILE A 49 33.72 -15.25 20.37
N LEU A 50 33.37 -14.54 19.31
CA LEU A 50 32.66 -15.09 18.14
C LEU A 50 33.18 -14.40 16.88
N ASN A 51 33.50 -15.18 15.84
CA ASN A 51 33.90 -14.68 14.54
C ASN A 51 33.37 -15.64 13.47
N GLU A 52 32.14 -15.43 13.07
CA GLU A 52 31.44 -16.27 12.09
C GLU A 52 31.29 -15.50 10.78
N THR A 53 31.49 -16.19 9.67
CA THR A 53 31.27 -15.65 8.33
C THR A 53 30.30 -16.57 7.61
N ASP A 54 29.13 -16.05 7.31
CA ASP A 54 28.08 -16.74 6.56
C ASP A 54 28.11 -16.24 5.11
N TYR A 55 28.37 -17.13 4.17
CA TYR A 55 28.31 -16.85 2.75
C TYR A 55 26.92 -17.13 2.22
N TYR A 56 26.42 -16.29 1.34
CA TYR A 56 25.16 -16.49 0.64
C TYR A 56 25.33 -16.27 -0.85
N ASP A 57 24.70 -17.15 -1.63
CA ASP A 57 24.59 -17.08 -3.08
C ASP A 57 23.19 -17.56 -3.44
N GLU A 58 22.27 -16.62 -3.63
CA GLU A 58 20.86 -16.92 -3.90
C GLU A 58 20.44 -16.33 -5.23
N THR A 59 19.82 -17.16 -6.05
CA THR A 59 19.14 -16.75 -7.28
C THR A 59 17.68 -17.11 -7.17
N ARG A 60 16.81 -16.14 -7.41
CA ARG A 60 15.36 -16.32 -7.42
C ARG A 60 14.79 -15.84 -8.76
N GLU A 61 14.13 -16.74 -9.49
CA GLU A 61 13.47 -16.46 -10.75
C GLU A 61 11.96 -16.63 -10.60
N ARG A 62 11.19 -15.70 -11.17
CA ARG A 62 9.74 -15.67 -11.09
C ARG A 62 9.15 -15.23 -12.41
N SER A 63 8.11 -15.90 -12.85
CA SER A 63 7.29 -15.51 -14.00
C SER A 63 5.83 -15.56 -13.59
N PHE A 64 5.08 -14.51 -13.86
CA PHE A 64 3.67 -14.45 -13.51
C PHE A 64 2.89 -13.53 -14.44
N VAL A 65 1.57 -13.66 -14.39
CA VAL A 65 0.61 -12.82 -15.08
C VAL A 65 -0.23 -12.09 -14.07
N LEU A 66 -0.41 -10.80 -14.26
CA LEU A 66 -1.37 -9.99 -13.53
C LEU A 66 -2.46 -9.54 -14.47
N LEU A 67 -3.70 -9.69 -14.04
CA LEU A 67 -4.88 -9.26 -14.78
C LEU A 67 -5.55 -8.10 -14.06
N GLY A 68 -6.15 -7.20 -14.83
CA GLY A 68 -6.94 -6.08 -14.35
C GLY A 68 -8.16 -5.84 -15.21
N LEU A 69 -9.21 -5.30 -14.59
CA LEU A 69 -10.43 -4.89 -15.25
C LEU A 69 -10.92 -3.58 -14.64
N GLY A 70 -10.92 -2.53 -15.43
CA GLY A 70 -11.55 -1.26 -15.11
C GLY A 70 -12.93 -1.14 -15.74
N THR A 71 -13.85 -0.44 -15.10
CA THR A 71 -15.18 -0.13 -15.62
C THR A 71 -15.52 1.32 -15.32
N SER A 72 -16.23 1.96 -16.23
CA SER A 72 -16.74 3.33 -16.05
C SER A 72 -18.16 3.44 -16.61
N TYR A 73 -19.03 4.09 -15.83
CA TYR A 73 -20.38 4.45 -16.24
C TYR A 73 -20.61 5.94 -16.02
N LYS A 74 -20.82 6.68 -17.11
CA LYS A 74 -21.06 8.13 -17.14
C LYS A 74 -22.49 8.42 -17.56
N PRO A 75 -23.46 8.44 -16.62
CA PRO A 75 -24.85 8.75 -16.96
C PRO A 75 -25.02 10.16 -17.54
N ASN A 76 -24.11 11.06 -17.21
CA ASN A 76 -24.04 12.43 -17.69
C ASN A 76 -22.62 13.01 -17.53
N ASN A 77 -22.40 14.25 -17.94
CA ASN A 77 -21.07 14.91 -17.89
C ASN A 77 -20.61 15.32 -16.48
N PHE A 78 -21.45 15.17 -15.47
CA PHE A 78 -21.18 15.65 -14.10
C PHE A 78 -20.93 14.51 -13.11
N LEU A 79 -21.20 13.25 -13.52
CA LEU A 79 -21.13 12.09 -12.65
C LEU A 79 -20.56 10.90 -13.42
N GLU A 80 -19.60 10.25 -12.80
CA GLU A 80 -19.03 8.97 -13.22
C GLU A 80 -19.04 8.00 -12.05
N PHE A 81 -19.59 6.81 -12.26
CA PHE A 81 -19.36 5.64 -11.42
C PHE A 81 -18.24 4.83 -12.02
N TYR A 82 -17.32 4.37 -11.20
CA TYR A 82 -16.22 3.53 -11.65
C TYR A 82 -16.04 2.33 -10.75
N GLY A 83 -15.42 1.30 -11.30
CA GLY A 83 -14.99 0.13 -10.55
C GLY A 83 -13.71 -0.43 -11.15
N ASN A 84 -12.87 -0.97 -10.30
CA ASN A 84 -11.63 -1.62 -10.68
C ASN A 84 -11.45 -2.92 -9.90
N LEU A 85 -10.94 -3.93 -10.58
CA LEU A 85 -10.47 -5.19 -10.01
C LEU A 85 -9.12 -5.51 -10.62
N SER A 86 -8.10 -5.64 -9.80
CA SER A 86 -6.74 -5.95 -10.28
C SER A 86 -6.03 -6.92 -9.35
N GLN A 87 -5.21 -7.79 -9.94
CA GLN A 87 -4.28 -8.62 -9.20
C GLN A 87 -3.03 -7.82 -8.86
N ASN A 88 -2.46 -8.07 -7.69
CA ASN A 88 -1.20 -7.49 -7.23
C ASN A 88 -0.23 -8.60 -6.80
N TYR A 89 1.04 -8.26 -6.90
CA TYR A 89 2.14 -9.15 -6.57
C TYR A 89 3.29 -8.34 -5.99
N ARG A 90 3.89 -8.86 -4.92
CA ARG A 90 5.08 -8.32 -4.31
C ARG A 90 6.12 -9.43 -4.18
N SER A 91 7.22 -9.30 -4.91
CA SER A 91 8.34 -10.22 -4.76
C SER A 91 9.05 -9.99 -3.43
N VAL A 92 9.60 -11.08 -2.86
CA VAL A 92 10.60 -10.98 -1.79
C VAL A 92 11.78 -10.17 -2.35
N THR A 93 12.10 -9.06 -1.69
CA THR A 93 13.18 -8.16 -2.08
C THR A 93 14.46 -8.49 -1.32
N PHE A 94 15.59 -7.95 -1.78
CA PHE A 94 16.84 -8.03 -1.03
C PHE A 94 16.69 -7.46 0.40
N ALA A 95 15.94 -6.38 0.58
CA ALA A 95 15.68 -5.80 1.90
C ALA A 95 14.88 -6.71 2.83
N ASP A 96 14.09 -7.64 2.29
CA ASP A 96 13.35 -8.63 3.10
C ASP A 96 14.27 -9.74 3.62
N ILE A 97 15.40 -10.00 2.96
CA ILE A 97 16.31 -11.13 3.25
C ILE A 97 17.71 -10.70 3.73
N SER A 98 18.01 -9.40 3.78
CA SER A 98 19.36 -8.90 4.18
C SER A 98 19.34 -8.11 5.48
N ILE A 99 18.64 -8.60 6.50
CA ILE A 99 18.57 -7.94 7.81
C ILE A 99 19.84 -8.29 8.60
N ILE A 100 20.65 -7.27 8.91
CA ILE A 100 21.94 -7.44 9.63
C ILE A 100 21.77 -7.37 11.16
N ASN A 101 20.64 -6.88 11.66
CA ASN A 101 20.39 -6.72 13.08
C ASN A 101 20.17 -8.10 13.76
N PRO A 102 20.96 -8.49 14.79
CA PRO A 102 20.86 -9.79 15.45
C PRO A 102 19.53 -10.01 16.20
N ALA A 103 18.76 -8.96 16.48
CA ALA A 103 17.41 -9.05 17.05
C ALA A 103 16.35 -9.52 16.03
N PHE A 104 16.71 -9.59 14.76
CA PHE A 104 15.84 -10.02 13.68
C PHE A 104 16.33 -11.33 13.06
N VAL A 105 15.40 -12.17 12.67
CA VAL A 105 15.65 -13.42 11.95
C VAL A 105 14.82 -13.42 10.67
N ILE A 106 15.35 -13.98 9.61
CA ILE A 106 14.63 -14.17 8.35
C ILE A 106 14.15 -15.61 8.29
N ASN A 107 12.87 -15.78 7.97
CA ASN A 107 12.33 -17.11 7.71
C ASN A 107 12.93 -17.64 6.39
N PRO A 108 13.65 -18.76 6.38
CA PRO A 108 14.27 -19.30 5.18
C PRO A 108 13.25 -19.69 4.10
N ASN A 109 12.01 -19.95 4.49
CA ASN A 109 10.91 -20.32 3.59
C ASN A 109 10.05 -19.12 3.15
N ILE A 110 10.54 -17.90 3.30
CA ILE A 110 9.81 -16.70 2.89
C ILE A 110 9.47 -16.75 1.38
N THR A 111 8.21 -16.56 1.07
CA THR A 111 7.66 -16.57 -0.30
C THR A 111 7.09 -15.21 -0.70
N ASP A 112 6.85 -15.07 -2.00
CA ASP A 112 6.29 -13.84 -2.56
C ASP A 112 4.83 -13.63 -2.13
N GLU A 113 4.45 -12.38 -1.93
CA GLU A 113 3.12 -11.94 -1.55
C GLU A 113 2.26 -11.75 -2.80
N LYS A 114 1.03 -12.27 -2.78
CA LYS A 114 0.05 -12.14 -3.85
C LYS A 114 -1.25 -11.56 -3.31
N GLY A 115 -2.02 -10.94 -4.17
CA GLY A 115 -3.28 -10.40 -3.74
C GLY A 115 -4.17 -9.89 -4.86
N ALA A 116 -5.22 -9.19 -4.44
CA ALA A 116 -6.12 -8.49 -5.34
C ALA A 116 -6.57 -7.17 -4.69
N THR A 117 -6.78 -6.19 -5.53
CA THR A 117 -7.37 -4.90 -5.18
C THR A 117 -8.70 -4.76 -5.89
N MET A 118 -9.72 -4.36 -5.14
CA MET A 118 -11.04 -4.01 -5.66
C MET A 118 -11.40 -2.63 -5.15
N ASP A 119 -11.92 -1.80 -6.03
CA ASP A 119 -12.49 -0.51 -5.66
C ASP A 119 -13.72 -0.19 -6.50
N VAL A 120 -14.68 0.50 -5.90
CA VAL A 120 -15.82 1.08 -6.59
C VAL A 120 -16.06 2.47 -6.03
N GLY A 121 -16.37 3.40 -6.90
CA GLY A 121 -16.54 4.79 -6.51
C GLY A 121 -17.41 5.60 -7.44
N ALA A 122 -17.61 6.85 -7.02
CA ALA A 122 -18.31 7.87 -7.78
C ALA A 122 -17.52 9.17 -7.73
N ARG A 123 -17.32 9.80 -8.87
CA ARG A 123 -16.64 11.09 -8.98
C ARG A 123 -17.35 12.03 -9.91
N GLY A 124 -17.14 13.30 -9.69
CA GLY A 124 -17.76 14.31 -10.52
C GLY A 124 -17.63 15.72 -10.01
N VAL A 125 -18.39 16.61 -10.67
CA VAL A 125 -18.47 18.04 -10.33
C VAL A 125 -19.93 18.47 -10.27
N PHE A 126 -20.37 19.01 -9.15
CA PHE A 126 -21.70 19.53 -8.98
C PHE A 126 -21.71 21.07 -9.11
N LYS A 127 -22.27 21.60 -10.19
CA LYS A 127 -22.47 23.04 -10.48
C LYS A 127 -21.22 23.91 -10.29
N ASN A 128 -20.03 23.38 -10.50
CA ASN A 128 -18.74 24.03 -10.18
C ASN A 128 -18.54 24.39 -8.69
N TYR A 129 -19.48 24.01 -7.81
CA TYR A 129 -19.40 24.26 -6.38
C TYR A 129 -18.51 23.25 -5.67
N ILE A 130 -18.65 21.97 -6.04
CA ILE A 130 -18.01 20.84 -5.39
C ILE A 130 -17.46 19.90 -6.45
N SER A 131 -16.18 19.60 -6.39
CA SER A 131 -15.58 18.43 -7.03
C SER A 131 -15.46 17.32 -5.99
N TYR A 132 -15.83 16.11 -6.35
CA TYR A 132 -15.81 14.98 -5.42
C TYR A 132 -15.31 13.71 -6.09
N ASP A 133 -14.64 12.89 -5.29
CA ASP A 133 -14.29 11.50 -5.58
C ASP A 133 -14.46 10.69 -4.29
N ILE A 134 -15.35 9.73 -4.30
CA ILE A 134 -15.72 8.92 -3.13
C ILE A 134 -15.67 7.47 -3.54
N SER A 135 -14.96 6.65 -2.77
CA SER A 135 -14.81 5.23 -3.06
C SER A 135 -14.82 4.35 -1.81
N ILE A 136 -15.15 3.10 -2.02
CA ILE A 136 -14.85 2.01 -1.10
C ILE A 136 -13.88 1.06 -1.78
N PHE A 137 -12.94 0.52 -1.01
CA PHE A 137 -11.94 -0.39 -1.54
C PHE A 137 -11.71 -1.59 -0.63
N SER A 138 -11.19 -2.66 -1.21
CA SER A 138 -10.70 -3.83 -0.50
C SER A 138 -9.39 -4.29 -1.10
N LEU A 139 -8.39 -4.50 -0.23
CA LEU A 139 -7.11 -5.12 -0.55
C LEU A 139 -7.08 -6.49 0.12
N LEU A 140 -6.86 -7.51 -0.67
CA LEU A 140 -6.69 -8.88 -0.21
C LEU A 140 -5.24 -9.29 -0.39
N TYR A 141 -4.64 -9.82 0.66
CA TYR A 141 -3.27 -10.31 0.66
C TYR A 141 -3.23 -11.78 1.02
N ASN A 142 -2.55 -12.58 0.18
CA ASN A 142 -2.12 -13.91 0.50
C ASN A 142 -0.62 -13.89 0.79
N ASP A 143 -0.19 -14.69 1.77
CA ASP A 143 1.22 -14.81 2.15
C ASP A 143 1.88 -13.45 2.47
N ARG A 144 1.13 -12.57 3.19
CA ARG A 144 1.60 -11.24 3.53
C ARG A 144 2.93 -11.30 4.28
N ILE A 145 3.92 -10.56 3.80
CA ILE A 145 5.25 -10.47 4.42
C ILE A 145 5.22 -9.38 5.50
N GLY A 146 5.61 -9.75 6.70
CA GLY A 146 5.67 -8.84 7.84
C GLY A 146 6.62 -9.35 8.93
N PHE A 147 6.48 -8.81 10.14
CA PHE A 147 7.26 -9.19 11.31
C PHE A 147 6.38 -9.90 12.34
N LEU A 148 6.93 -10.95 12.94
CA LEU A 148 6.29 -11.74 13.97
C LEU A 148 7.26 -11.97 15.12
N GLN A 149 6.85 -11.70 16.36
CA GLN A 149 7.63 -12.06 17.54
C GLN A 149 7.57 -13.57 17.74
N LYS A 150 8.73 -14.21 17.83
CA LYS A 150 8.84 -15.66 17.92
C LYS A 150 9.86 -16.08 18.97
N VAL A 151 9.50 -17.07 19.77
CA VAL A 151 10.42 -17.71 20.70
C VAL A 151 11.23 -18.76 19.93
N PHE A 152 12.54 -18.64 19.97
CA PHE A 152 13.45 -19.56 19.31
C PHE A 152 13.90 -20.69 20.26
N PRO A 153 14.47 -21.80 19.75
CA PRO A 153 14.91 -22.93 20.59
C PRO A 153 15.95 -22.55 21.65
N ASP A 154 16.68 -21.47 21.49
CA ASP A 154 17.63 -20.92 22.45
C ASP A 154 16.95 -20.12 23.61
N GLY A 155 15.60 -20.08 23.61
CA GLY A 155 14.80 -19.35 24.60
C GLY A 155 14.68 -17.84 24.35
N ASN A 156 15.35 -17.30 23.34
CA ASN A 156 15.30 -15.89 23.03
C ASN A 156 14.06 -15.55 22.17
N VAL A 157 13.47 -14.38 22.44
CA VAL A 157 12.43 -13.81 21.60
C VAL A 157 13.10 -12.91 20.56
N ARG A 158 12.85 -13.17 19.29
CA ARG A 158 13.33 -12.35 18.17
C ARG A 158 12.20 -12.05 17.20
N SER A 159 12.33 -10.96 16.48
CA SER A 159 11.41 -10.61 15.41
C SER A 159 11.76 -11.36 14.12
N GLU A 160 10.90 -12.29 13.71
CA GLU A 160 11.07 -13.05 12.46
C GLU A 160 10.40 -12.32 11.30
N ARG A 161 11.17 -12.04 10.23
CA ARG A 161 10.66 -11.59 8.94
C ARG A 161 10.21 -12.78 8.12
N GLY A 162 8.94 -12.83 7.74
CA GLY A 162 8.40 -13.97 6.98
C GLY A 162 6.95 -13.72 6.52
N ASN A 163 6.34 -14.76 5.96
CA ASN A 163 4.93 -14.71 5.61
C ASN A 163 4.09 -14.93 6.89
N ILE A 164 3.31 -13.93 7.25
CA ILE A 164 2.47 -13.96 8.46
C ILE A 164 1.19 -14.74 8.21
N GLY A 165 0.59 -14.55 7.01
CA GLY A 165 -0.69 -15.17 6.66
C GLY A 165 -1.47 -14.36 5.65
N LYS A 166 -2.79 -14.53 5.63
CA LYS A 166 -3.69 -13.73 4.80
C LYS A 166 -4.17 -12.51 5.56
N ALA A 167 -4.28 -11.39 4.86
CA ALA A 167 -4.80 -10.15 5.41
C ALA A 167 -5.84 -9.52 4.48
N ARG A 168 -6.80 -8.83 5.09
CA ARG A 168 -7.77 -7.99 4.39
C ARG A 168 -7.68 -6.57 4.92
N ILE A 169 -7.60 -5.63 4.02
CA ILE A 169 -7.75 -4.20 4.29
C ILE A 169 -8.99 -3.74 3.54
N PHE A 170 -9.92 -3.14 4.25
CA PHE A 170 -11.14 -2.57 3.69
C PHE A 170 -11.21 -1.11 4.10
N GLY A 171 -11.65 -0.25 3.20
CA GLY A 171 -11.72 1.17 3.53
C GLY A 171 -12.70 1.97 2.70
N PHE A 172 -12.89 3.18 3.17
CA PHE A 172 -13.63 4.24 2.52
C PHE A 172 -12.67 5.41 2.31
N GLU A 173 -12.69 5.99 1.12
CA GLU A 173 -11.93 7.18 0.78
C GLU A 173 -12.83 8.25 0.21
N SER A 174 -12.53 9.50 0.52
CA SER A 174 -13.23 10.64 -0.06
C SER A 174 -12.28 11.82 -0.27
N LEU A 175 -12.39 12.43 -1.42
CA LEU A 175 -11.82 13.75 -1.73
C LEU A 175 -12.97 14.67 -2.09
N LEU A 176 -13.14 15.74 -1.31
CA LEU A 176 -14.13 16.78 -1.55
C LEU A 176 -13.39 18.10 -1.68
N ASP A 177 -13.60 18.82 -2.77
CA ASP A 177 -13.07 20.17 -2.98
C ASP A 177 -14.22 21.15 -3.21
N PHE A 178 -14.31 22.16 -2.37
CA PHE A 178 -15.35 23.16 -2.36
C PHE A 178 -14.81 24.48 -2.94
N ASN A 179 -15.39 24.93 -4.03
CA ASN A 179 -15.13 26.24 -4.61
C ASN A 179 -15.97 27.30 -3.88
N LEU A 180 -15.37 27.95 -2.88
CA LEU A 180 -16.09 28.92 -2.05
C LEU A 180 -16.50 30.16 -2.84
N ASN A 181 -15.80 30.48 -3.93
CA ASN A 181 -16.17 31.59 -4.79
C ASN A 181 -17.52 31.38 -5.43
N GLU A 182 -17.76 30.20 -5.98
CA GLU A 182 -19.02 29.84 -6.61
C GLU A 182 -20.14 29.68 -5.57
N ILE A 183 -19.81 29.08 -4.41
CA ILE A 183 -20.79 28.86 -3.34
C ILE A 183 -21.31 30.19 -2.76
N PHE A 184 -20.41 31.14 -2.49
CA PHE A 184 -20.74 32.38 -1.82
C PHE A 184 -20.84 33.59 -2.79
N ASN A 185 -20.66 33.35 -4.09
CA ASN A 185 -20.69 34.36 -5.14
C ASN A 185 -19.74 35.54 -4.86
N PHE A 186 -18.49 35.22 -4.46
CA PHE A 186 -17.49 36.23 -4.17
C PHE A 186 -17.04 36.96 -5.44
N ASN A 187 -16.50 38.17 -5.27
CA ASN A 187 -15.92 38.94 -6.37
C ASN A 187 -14.81 38.11 -7.07
N ASN A 188 -14.77 38.18 -8.42
CA ASN A 188 -13.81 37.45 -9.27
C ASN A 188 -12.31 37.69 -8.96
N LYS A 189 -11.98 38.71 -8.15
CA LYS A 189 -10.62 39.00 -7.69
C LYS A 189 -10.19 38.11 -6.54
N LEU A 190 -11.15 37.49 -5.85
CA LEU A 190 -10.91 36.55 -4.75
C LEU A 190 -11.10 35.14 -5.31
N LYS A 191 -10.16 34.24 -5.03
CA LYS A 191 -10.29 32.80 -5.28
C LYS A 191 -10.04 32.07 -3.98
N SER A 192 -10.96 31.22 -3.58
CA SER A 192 -10.83 30.45 -2.36
C SER A 192 -11.44 29.06 -2.51
N ASN A 193 -10.68 28.06 -2.07
CA ASN A 193 -11.09 26.67 -2.06
C ASN A 193 -10.78 26.04 -0.70
N VAL A 194 -11.60 25.11 -0.29
CA VAL A 194 -11.32 24.23 0.84
C VAL A 194 -11.49 22.80 0.39
N PHE A 195 -10.52 21.94 0.74
CA PHE A 195 -10.61 20.51 0.47
C PHE A 195 -10.58 19.67 1.73
N PHE A 196 -11.22 18.52 1.64
CA PHE A 196 -11.19 17.46 2.64
C PHE A 196 -10.83 16.15 1.95
N ASN A 197 -9.77 15.51 2.42
CA ASN A 197 -9.37 14.18 2.00
C ASN A 197 -9.42 13.28 3.23
N THR A 198 -10.25 12.26 3.19
CA THR A 198 -10.50 11.36 4.31
C THR A 198 -10.35 9.92 3.87
N SER A 199 -9.61 9.14 4.64
CA SER A 199 -9.52 7.69 4.47
C SER A 199 -9.82 7.03 5.80
N LEU A 200 -10.80 6.11 5.81
CA LEU A 200 -11.20 5.31 6.96
C LEU A 200 -10.91 3.85 6.64
N ILE A 201 -10.07 3.19 7.44
CA ILE A 201 -9.52 1.89 7.10
C ILE A 201 -9.72 0.90 8.25
N ASP A 202 -10.27 -0.27 7.92
CA ASP A 202 -10.24 -1.47 8.76
C ASP A 202 -9.31 -2.50 8.13
N SER A 203 -8.34 -2.97 8.90
CA SER A 203 -7.35 -3.94 8.45
C SER A 203 -7.24 -5.07 9.46
N LYS A 204 -7.17 -6.30 8.99
CA LYS A 204 -6.99 -7.46 9.88
C LYS A 204 -6.40 -8.66 9.16
N TYR A 205 -5.69 -9.47 9.92
CA TYR A 205 -5.30 -10.80 9.53
C TYR A 205 -6.51 -11.73 9.58
N THR A 206 -6.77 -12.46 8.48
CA THR A 206 -7.91 -13.38 8.35
C THR A 206 -7.51 -14.83 8.51
N GLU A 207 -6.26 -15.18 8.20
CA GLU A 207 -5.67 -16.50 8.39
C GLU A 207 -4.20 -16.35 8.79
N SER A 208 -3.72 -17.20 9.68
CA SER A 208 -2.30 -17.33 10.05
C SER A 208 -2.01 -18.68 10.63
N GLN A 209 -0.81 -19.21 10.41
CA GLN A 209 -0.31 -20.40 11.10
C GLN A 209 0.22 -20.09 12.51
N ALA A 210 0.52 -18.83 12.79
CA ALA A 210 0.95 -18.37 14.10
C ALA A 210 -0.27 -18.10 15.00
N ASN A 211 -0.19 -18.57 16.25
CA ASN A 211 -1.24 -18.36 17.24
C ASN A 211 -1.37 -16.86 17.61
N GLY A 212 -2.61 -16.42 17.83
CA GLY A 212 -2.89 -15.08 18.31
C GLY A 212 -2.84 -13.96 17.25
N ILE A 213 -2.63 -14.29 15.97
CA ILE A 213 -2.52 -13.30 14.89
C ILE A 213 -3.88 -13.02 14.24
N VAL A 214 -4.69 -14.06 14.05
CA VAL A 214 -5.99 -13.91 13.38
C VAL A 214 -6.87 -12.94 14.14
N GLY A 215 -7.39 -11.93 13.43
CA GLY A 215 -8.18 -10.83 13.99
C GLY A 215 -7.38 -9.61 14.37
N ASN A 216 -6.05 -9.71 14.53
CA ASN A 216 -5.18 -8.56 14.79
C ASN A 216 -5.12 -7.63 13.58
N ARG A 217 -4.83 -6.38 13.84
CA ARG A 217 -4.67 -5.37 12.80
C ARG A 217 -3.37 -5.57 12.03
N VAL A 218 -3.42 -5.23 10.76
CA VAL A 218 -2.23 -5.19 9.91
C VAL A 218 -1.37 -4.00 10.35
N GLU A 219 -0.07 -4.27 10.52
CA GLU A 219 0.92 -3.27 10.92
C GLU A 219 1.04 -2.13 9.89
N PHE A 220 1.37 -0.93 10.37
CA PHE A 220 1.55 0.29 9.58
C PHE A 220 0.32 0.73 8.78
N VAL A 221 -0.88 0.27 9.17
CA VAL A 221 -2.15 0.68 8.56
C VAL A 221 -2.95 1.51 9.56
N PRO A 222 -3.03 2.84 9.39
CA PRO A 222 -3.82 3.71 10.25
C PRO A 222 -5.32 3.50 10.04
N ARG A 223 -6.11 3.70 11.09
CA ARG A 223 -7.59 3.68 10.98
C ARG A 223 -8.14 4.89 10.27
N VAL A 224 -7.51 6.03 10.53
CA VAL A 224 -7.95 7.32 10.01
C VAL A 224 -6.75 8.05 9.44
N ASN A 225 -6.87 8.46 8.19
CA ASN A 225 -5.98 9.43 7.56
C ASN A 225 -6.85 10.58 7.07
N PHE A 226 -6.63 11.76 7.60
CA PHE A 226 -7.41 12.94 7.29
C PHE A 226 -6.48 14.10 6.91
N LYS A 227 -6.79 14.74 5.79
CA LYS A 227 -6.11 15.95 5.34
C LYS A 227 -7.14 16.98 4.95
N THR A 228 -6.94 18.21 5.35
CA THR A 228 -7.75 19.34 4.90
C THR A 228 -6.85 20.52 4.61
N GLY A 229 -7.28 21.35 3.68
CA GLY A 229 -6.54 22.55 3.35
C GLY A 229 -7.44 23.64 2.83
N PHE A 230 -7.02 24.86 3.07
CA PHE A 230 -7.65 26.07 2.60
C PHE A 230 -6.67 26.84 1.70
N LYS A 231 -7.09 27.15 0.49
CA LYS A 231 -6.36 27.98 -0.45
C LYS A 231 -7.12 29.30 -0.61
N PHE A 232 -6.38 30.37 -0.51
CA PHE A 232 -6.88 31.73 -0.67
C PHE A 232 -5.97 32.48 -1.64
N SER A 233 -6.54 33.15 -2.62
CA SER A 233 -5.80 34.02 -3.53
C SER A 233 -6.57 35.31 -3.75
N TYR A 234 -5.90 36.45 -3.61
CA TYR A 234 -6.42 37.77 -3.85
C TYR A 234 -5.39 38.61 -4.63
N LYS A 235 -5.69 38.98 -5.86
CA LYS A 235 -4.73 39.59 -6.78
C LYS A 235 -3.43 38.76 -6.88
N ASP A 236 -2.30 39.34 -6.52
CA ASP A 236 -0.97 38.75 -6.61
C ASP A 236 -0.58 37.93 -5.33
N PHE A 237 -1.44 37.97 -4.31
CA PHE A 237 -1.20 37.26 -3.05
C PHE A 237 -1.89 35.92 -3.06
N THR A 238 -1.17 34.85 -2.72
CA THR A 238 -1.71 33.49 -2.52
C THR A 238 -1.20 32.92 -1.21
N ALA A 239 -2.13 32.42 -0.40
CA ALA A 239 -1.84 31.68 0.84
C ALA A 239 -2.48 30.30 0.81
N ASN A 240 -1.77 29.32 1.38
CA ASN A 240 -2.27 27.97 1.57
C ASN A 240 -2.03 27.55 3.02
N LEU A 241 -3.05 26.96 3.63
CA LEU A 241 -2.98 26.34 4.94
C LEU A 241 -3.41 24.88 4.80
N GLN A 242 -2.64 23.96 5.35
CA GLN A 242 -2.97 22.55 5.34
C GLN A 242 -2.81 21.95 6.74
N TYR A 243 -3.74 21.07 7.10
CA TYR A 243 -3.69 20.23 8.28
C TYR A 243 -3.72 18.76 7.88
N SER A 244 -2.94 17.93 8.55
CA SER A 244 -2.90 16.49 8.35
C SER A 244 -2.98 15.77 9.70
N TYR A 245 -3.79 14.73 9.76
CA TYR A 245 -3.93 13.85 10.92
C TYR A 245 -3.81 12.41 10.48
N LEU A 246 -3.03 11.63 11.20
CA LEU A 246 -2.88 10.19 11.03
C LEU A 246 -3.10 9.54 12.40
N SER A 247 -3.99 8.56 12.47
CA SER A 247 -4.22 7.81 13.70
C SER A 247 -3.07 6.87 14.04
N ASP A 248 -3.07 6.35 15.26
CA ASP A 248 -2.10 5.36 15.72
C ASP A 248 -2.09 4.12 14.82
N GLN A 249 -0.91 3.50 14.75
CA GLN A 249 -0.63 2.30 13.97
C GLN A 249 0.10 1.28 14.85
N PHE A 250 -0.13 0.00 14.58
CA PHE A 250 0.67 -1.06 15.16
C PHE A 250 1.99 -1.23 14.39
N THR A 251 3.05 -1.65 15.07
CA THR A 251 4.37 -1.84 14.47
C THR A 251 4.66 -3.29 14.07
N ASP A 252 3.88 -4.23 14.61
CA ASP A 252 3.95 -5.65 14.29
C ASP A 252 2.56 -6.29 14.35
N ALA A 253 2.49 -7.57 14.01
CA ALA A 253 1.24 -8.32 13.93
C ALA A 253 0.82 -9.00 15.25
N THR A 254 1.65 -8.91 16.31
CA THR A 254 1.43 -9.57 17.62
C THR A 254 0.71 -8.70 18.64
#